data_3146dc7f71d797637d54b4554baa558b
#
_entry.id   3146dc7f71d797637d54b4554baa558b
#
_cell.length_a   1.000
_cell.length_b   1.000
_cell.length_c   1.000
_cell.angle_alpha   90.00
_cell.angle_beta   90.00
_cell.angle_gamma   90.00
#
_symmetry.space_group_name_H-M   'P 1'
#
loop_
_entity.id
_entity.type
_entity.pdbx_description
1 polymer ?
#
loop_
_entity_poly.entity_id
_entity_poly.type
_entity_poly.pdbx_seq_one_letter_code
_entity_poly.pdbx_strand_id
1 'polypeptide(L)'
;MLLGSQYFALGIKKDLISNNLWPFATLGQDAVIKGIYGYEADTALGTRGPGVQVSARAAISPTEKGYVAMSTYYTATSGASVLNMGTNGWVCAINNLCPWGHAFEPDTQKQIQKVTAEVLKAVKTSNWPVAQIDFPARP
;
A
#
# COMPACT_ATOMS: atom_id res chain seq x y z
N MET A 1 -16.52 -5.06 3.51
CA MET A 1 -15.07 -5.00 3.89
C MET A 1 -14.70 -3.53 3.95
N LEU A 2 -14.30 -3.02 5.13
CA LEU A 2 -14.08 -1.57 5.35
C LEU A 2 -12.81 -1.04 4.70
N LEU A 3 -11.77 -1.86 4.56
CA LEU A 3 -10.45 -1.43 4.07
C LEU A 3 -10.18 -1.81 2.60
N GLY A 4 -11.09 -2.50 1.94
CA GLY A 4 -10.89 -2.97 0.56
C GLY A 4 -9.88 -4.11 0.43
N SER A 5 -9.38 -4.63 1.55
CA SER A 5 -8.37 -5.69 1.61
C SER A 5 -8.60 -6.61 2.81
N GLN A 6 -7.95 -7.75 2.81
CA GLN A 6 -8.01 -8.74 3.88
C GLN A 6 -6.61 -8.99 4.44
N TYR A 7 -6.52 -9.14 5.76
CA TYR A 7 -5.29 -9.49 6.48
C TYR A 7 -4.73 -10.83 6.03
N PHE A 8 -3.43 -10.88 5.88
CA PHE A 8 -2.67 -12.10 5.62
C PHE A 8 -1.31 -12.03 6.36
N ALA A 9 -0.97 -13.06 7.13
CA ALA A 9 0.32 -13.14 7.80
C ALA A 9 1.39 -13.68 6.84
N LEU A 10 2.51 -12.97 6.70
CA LEU A 10 3.64 -13.35 5.86
C LEU A 10 4.87 -13.65 6.71
N GLY A 11 5.46 -14.82 6.52
CA GLY A 11 6.78 -15.15 7.08
C GLY A 11 7.98 -14.67 6.25
N ILE A 12 7.77 -13.97 5.13
CA ILE A 12 8.80 -13.63 4.15
C ILE A 12 8.69 -12.16 3.76
N LYS A 13 9.83 -11.44 3.77
CA LYS A 13 9.91 -10.07 3.28
C LYS A 13 9.62 -9.99 1.78
N LYS A 14 8.75 -9.06 1.40
CA LYS A 14 8.41 -8.78 0.01
C LYS A 14 8.50 -7.28 -0.28
N ASP A 15 8.76 -7.00 -1.54
CA ASP A 15 8.85 -5.63 -2.05
C ASP A 15 7.46 -5.13 -2.46
N LEU A 16 7.24 -3.83 -2.32
CA LEU A 16 6.06 -3.13 -2.79
C LEU A 16 6.40 -2.37 -4.07
N ILE A 17 5.56 -2.50 -5.08
CA ILE A 17 5.74 -1.89 -6.39
C ILE A 17 4.67 -0.81 -6.59
N SER A 18 5.10 0.42 -6.87
CA SER A 18 4.23 1.56 -7.14
C SER A 18 3.47 1.37 -8.46
N ASN A 19 2.17 1.64 -8.44
CA ASN A 19 1.33 1.73 -9.65
C ASN A 19 1.25 3.16 -10.22
N ASN A 20 2.13 4.07 -9.76
CA ASN A 20 2.11 5.48 -10.13
C ASN A 20 0.78 6.20 -9.82
N LEU A 21 0.05 5.71 -8.83
CA LEU A 21 -1.19 6.31 -8.33
C LEU A 21 -0.97 6.90 -6.94
N TRP A 22 -1.75 7.93 -6.59
CA TRP A 22 -1.65 8.56 -5.26
C TRP A 22 -1.81 7.51 -4.14
N PRO A 23 -1.02 7.58 -3.05
CA PRO A 23 0.06 8.53 -2.74
C PRO A 23 1.43 8.13 -3.31
N PHE A 24 1.54 7.01 -4.01
CA PHE A 24 2.81 6.45 -4.52
C PHE A 24 3.32 7.12 -5.81
N ALA A 25 2.50 7.92 -6.49
CA ALA A 25 2.89 8.65 -7.71
C ALA A 25 4.16 9.50 -7.53
N THR A 26 4.43 9.96 -6.30
CA THR A 26 5.66 10.67 -5.94
C THR A 26 6.94 9.86 -6.13
N LEU A 27 6.85 8.53 -6.21
CA LEU A 27 7.98 7.63 -6.45
C LEU A 27 8.16 7.29 -7.94
N GLY A 28 7.09 7.42 -8.72
CA GLY A 28 7.05 7.03 -10.14
C GLY A 28 6.51 5.62 -10.37
N GLN A 29 6.28 5.31 -11.65
CA GLN A 29 5.80 4.02 -12.10
C GLN A 29 6.85 2.92 -11.81
N ASP A 30 6.38 1.79 -11.30
CA ASP A 30 7.16 0.59 -10.99
C ASP A 30 8.34 0.82 -10.00
N ALA A 31 8.34 1.94 -9.28
CA ALA A 31 9.29 2.16 -8.20
C ALA A 31 9.13 1.08 -7.13
N VAL A 32 10.26 0.51 -6.69
CA VAL A 32 10.30 -0.62 -5.76
C VAL A 32 10.65 -0.13 -4.36
N ILE A 33 9.78 -0.41 -3.40
CA ILE A 33 10.02 -0.22 -1.96
C ILE A 33 10.40 -1.58 -1.38
N LYS A 34 11.67 -1.77 -1.04
CA LYS A 34 12.22 -3.07 -0.67
C LYS A 34 11.81 -3.52 0.73
N GLY A 35 11.41 -4.78 0.85
CA GLY A 35 11.23 -5.49 2.11
C GLY A 35 10.18 -4.94 3.04
N ILE A 36 9.23 -4.14 2.56
CA ILE A 36 8.21 -3.46 3.39
C ILE A 36 7.13 -4.42 3.91
N TYR A 37 6.82 -5.47 3.17
CA TYR A 37 5.96 -6.55 3.61
C TYR A 37 6.78 -7.64 4.27
N GLY A 38 6.39 -8.13 5.44
CA GLY A 38 7.17 -9.16 6.10
C GLY A 38 6.45 -9.91 7.19
N TYR A 39 5.70 -9.22 8.02
CA TYR A 39 4.96 -9.84 9.13
C TYR A 39 3.47 -9.88 8.85
N GLU A 40 2.99 -8.91 8.11
CA GLU A 40 1.59 -8.71 7.79
C GLU A 40 1.47 -8.09 6.41
N ALA A 41 0.48 -8.51 5.67
CA ALA A 41 0.07 -7.89 4.43
C ALA A 41 -1.43 -7.99 4.26
N ASP A 42 -2.03 -6.91 3.82
CA ASP A 42 -3.42 -6.94 3.39
C ASP A 42 -3.51 -7.35 1.93
N THR A 43 -4.43 -8.25 1.64
CA THR A 43 -4.66 -8.71 0.28
C THR A 43 -6.09 -8.45 -0.16
N ALA A 44 -6.32 -8.20 -1.43
CA ALA A 44 -7.66 -8.24 -1.99
C ALA A 44 -7.96 -9.68 -2.43
N LEU A 45 -8.82 -10.34 -1.66
CA LEU A 45 -9.43 -11.62 -2.03
C LEU A 45 -10.77 -11.34 -2.71
N GLY A 46 -10.98 -11.94 -3.89
CA GLY A 46 -12.26 -11.87 -4.57
C GLY A 46 -12.51 -10.56 -5.34
N THR A 47 -13.78 -10.21 -5.50
CA THR A 47 -14.21 -8.99 -6.18
C THR A 47 -13.91 -7.78 -5.31
N ARG A 48 -13.04 -6.90 -5.80
CA ARG A 48 -12.89 -5.57 -5.22
C ARG A 48 -14.22 -4.83 -5.34
N GLY A 49 -14.61 -4.15 -4.28
CA GLY A 49 -15.76 -3.25 -4.36
C GLY A 49 -15.54 -2.20 -5.48
N PRO A 50 -16.60 -1.73 -6.14
CA PRO A 50 -16.48 -0.66 -7.11
C PRO A 50 -15.84 0.57 -6.44
N GLY A 51 -14.93 1.23 -7.11
CA GLY A 51 -14.34 2.48 -6.65
C GLY A 51 -13.05 2.34 -5.81
N VAL A 52 -12.46 1.15 -5.69
CA VAL A 52 -11.19 0.96 -4.97
C VAL A 52 -10.00 1.07 -5.93
N GLN A 53 -9.14 2.05 -5.69
CA GLN A 53 -7.84 2.20 -6.36
C GLN A 53 -6.81 1.27 -5.70
N VAL A 54 -6.00 0.59 -6.50
CA VAL A 54 -4.79 -0.09 -6.03
C VAL A 54 -3.58 0.79 -6.31
N SER A 55 -3.09 1.46 -5.28
CA SER A 55 -2.01 2.44 -5.39
C SER A 55 -0.63 1.80 -5.51
N ALA A 56 -0.46 0.62 -4.90
CA ALA A 56 0.75 -0.19 -5.01
C ALA A 56 0.44 -1.67 -4.74
N ARG A 57 1.31 -2.57 -5.22
CA ARG A 57 1.12 -4.03 -5.15
C ARG A 57 2.42 -4.77 -4.84
N ALA A 58 2.31 -5.95 -4.25
CA ALA A 58 3.40 -6.90 -4.09
C ALA A 58 2.92 -8.33 -4.35
N ALA A 59 3.75 -9.16 -4.99
CA ALA A 59 3.49 -10.58 -5.09
C ALA A 59 3.78 -11.24 -3.73
N ILE A 60 2.80 -11.93 -3.16
CA ILE A 60 2.94 -12.56 -1.86
C ILE A 60 3.59 -13.94 -1.99
N SER A 61 3.20 -14.70 -2.99
CA SER A 61 3.76 -16.03 -3.24
C SER A 61 3.68 -16.41 -4.71
N PRO A 62 4.75 -17.02 -5.26
CA PRO A 62 4.72 -17.57 -6.61
C PRO A 62 3.82 -18.81 -6.73
N THR A 63 3.52 -19.48 -5.61
CA THR A 63 2.72 -20.72 -5.56
C THR A 63 1.25 -20.46 -5.28
N GLU A 64 0.90 -19.33 -4.69
CA GLU A 64 -0.47 -18.94 -4.40
C GLU A 64 -1.00 -18.04 -5.52
N LYS A 65 -1.47 -18.67 -6.59
CA LYS A 65 -2.07 -17.97 -7.73
C LYS A 65 -3.20 -17.04 -7.25
N GLY A 66 -2.98 -15.74 -7.34
CA GLY A 66 -4.01 -14.71 -7.13
C GLY A 66 -3.91 -13.88 -5.85
N TYR A 67 -2.96 -14.13 -4.96
CA TYR A 67 -2.75 -13.29 -3.78
C TYR A 67 -1.72 -12.20 -4.08
N VAL A 68 -2.17 -10.96 -4.06
CA VAL A 68 -1.33 -9.79 -4.21
C VAL A 68 -1.58 -8.89 -3.00
N ALA A 69 -0.53 -8.64 -2.21
CA ALA A 69 -0.59 -7.60 -1.19
C ALA A 69 -0.76 -6.24 -1.88
N MET A 70 -1.57 -5.37 -1.31
CA MET A 70 -1.84 -4.09 -1.95
C MET A 70 -2.09 -2.99 -0.94
N SER A 71 -1.62 -1.79 -1.34
CA SER A 71 -2.09 -0.54 -0.75
C SER A 71 -3.32 -0.07 -1.52
N THR A 72 -4.39 0.25 -0.83
CA THR A 72 -5.67 0.61 -1.44
C THR A 72 -6.14 1.99 -1.00
N TYR A 73 -6.84 2.67 -1.90
CA TYR A 73 -7.44 3.97 -1.64
C TYR A 73 -8.84 4.03 -2.26
N TYR A 74 -9.78 4.63 -1.56
CA TYR A 74 -11.10 4.94 -2.10
C TYR A 74 -11.76 6.11 -1.37
N THR A 75 -12.74 6.72 -2.01
CA THR A 75 -13.62 7.71 -1.39
C THR A 75 -14.99 7.09 -1.17
N ALA A 76 -15.44 7.07 0.07
CA ALA A 76 -16.77 6.60 0.43
C ALA A 76 -17.86 7.56 -0.07
N THR A 77 -19.10 7.10 -0.16
CA THR A 77 -20.27 7.92 -0.56
C THR A 77 -20.51 9.09 0.38
N SER A 78 -20.06 9.00 1.63
CA SER A 78 -20.08 10.10 2.61
C SER A 78 -19.05 11.21 2.33
N GLY A 79 -18.17 11.03 1.35
CA GLY A 79 -17.04 11.91 1.08
C GLY A 79 -15.79 11.59 1.91
N ALA A 80 -15.85 10.64 2.83
CA ALA A 80 -14.68 10.22 3.61
C ALA A 80 -13.68 9.47 2.73
N SER A 81 -12.41 9.81 2.85
CA SER A 81 -11.33 9.10 2.17
C SER A 81 -10.75 8.00 3.06
N VAL A 82 -10.52 6.84 2.49
CA VAL A 82 -9.95 5.67 3.17
C VAL A 82 -8.70 5.23 2.44
N LEU A 83 -7.58 5.26 3.16
CA LEU A 83 -6.28 4.79 2.67
C LEU A 83 -5.81 3.64 3.57
N ASN A 84 -5.51 2.51 2.95
CA ASN A 84 -4.85 1.39 3.61
C ASN A 84 -3.48 1.16 2.97
N MET A 85 -2.42 1.21 3.77
CA MET A 85 -1.05 0.99 3.29
C MET A 85 -0.71 -0.49 3.09
N GLY A 86 -1.57 -1.40 3.60
CA GLY A 86 -1.48 -2.83 3.35
C GLY A 86 -0.45 -3.57 4.19
N THR A 87 0.27 -2.88 5.07
CA THR A 87 1.28 -3.51 5.95
C THR A 87 1.55 -2.69 7.21
N ASN A 88 1.75 -3.36 8.34
CA ASN A 88 2.21 -2.73 9.58
C ASN A 88 3.69 -2.32 9.54
N GLY A 89 4.47 -2.89 8.62
CA GLY A 89 5.85 -2.48 8.35
C GLY A 89 5.98 -1.00 7.97
N TRP A 90 4.89 -0.38 7.50
CA TRP A 90 4.86 1.03 7.15
C TRP A 90 5.25 1.94 8.31
N VAL A 91 4.61 1.74 9.47
CA VAL A 91 4.87 2.55 10.68
C VAL A 91 6.30 2.36 11.16
N CYS A 92 6.80 1.12 11.13
CA CYS A 92 8.18 0.82 11.47
C CYS A 92 9.19 1.55 10.55
N ALA A 93 8.92 1.60 9.26
CA ALA A 93 9.86 2.15 8.27
C ALA A 93 9.96 3.69 8.34
N ILE A 94 8.97 4.40 8.87
CA ILE A 94 8.99 5.87 8.96
C ILE A 94 10.20 6.36 9.77
N ASN A 95 10.50 5.71 10.89
CA ASN A 95 11.58 6.11 11.81
C ASN A 95 12.59 5.00 12.09
N ASN A 96 12.47 3.88 11.39
CA ASN A 96 13.30 2.69 11.55
C ASN A 96 13.28 2.08 12.96
N LEU A 97 12.19 2.30 13.71
CA LEU A 97 11.97 1.76 15.05
C LEU A 97 10.94 0.64 14.98
N CYS A 98 11.40 -0.56 14.67
CA CYS A 98 10.55 -1.73 14.61
C CYS A 98 10.65 -2.54 15.92
N PRO A 99 9.53 -2.82 16.62
CA PRO A 99 9.54 -3.58 17.86
C PRO A 99 10.17 -4.98 17.73
N TRP A 100 10.23 -5.49 16.52
CA TRP A 100 10.73 -6.82 16.19
C TRP A 100 12.22 -6.82 15.78
N GLY A 101 12.95 -5.73 16.04
CA GLY A 101 14.38 -5.63 15.72
C GLY A 101 14.67 -5.56 14.21
N HIS A 102 13.67 -5.29 13.38
CA HIS A 102 13.84 -5.17 11.94
C HIS A 102 14.30 -3.76 11.56
N ALA A 103 15.41 -3.67 10.86
CA ALA A 103 15.88 -2.44 10.24
C ALA A 103 15.56 -2.43 8.74
N PHE A 104 15.12 -1.30 8.23
CA PHE A 104 14.92 -1.06 6.80
C PHE A 104 16.13 -0.35 6.21
N GLU A 105 16.40 -0.62 4.96
CA GLU A 105 17.43 0.09 4.20
C GLU A 105 17.11 1.61 4.14
N PRO A 106 18.13 2.48 4.16
CA PRO A 106 17.92 3.93 4.15
C PRO A 106 17.06 4.43 2.98
N ASP A 107 17.16 3.80 1.81
CA ASP A 107 16.38 4.17 0.64
C ASP A 107 14.91 3.77 0.79
N THR A 108 14.63 2.60 1.36
CA THR A 108 13.27 2.18 1.73
C THR A 108 12.65 3.19 2.69
N GLN A 109 13.40 3.59 3.73
CA GLN A 109 12.94 4.58 4.69
C GLN A 109 12.61 5.92 4.03
N LYS A 110 13.49 6.45 3.16
CA LYS A 110 13.26 7.70 2.41
C LYS A 110 12.01 7.62 1.53
N GLN A 111 11.81 6.49 0.82
CA GLN A 111 10.63 6.29 -0.02
C GLN A 111 9.35 6.30 0.82
N ILE A 112 9.33 5.60 1.96
CA ILE A 112 8.20 5.58 2.89
C ILE A 112 7.91 6.97 3.44
N GLN A 113 8.93 7.72 3.85
CA GLN A 113 8.77 9.09 4.33
C GLN A 113 8.19 10.01 3.25
N LYS A 114 8.63 9.86 2.00
CA LYS A 114 8.14 10.64 0.86
C LYS A 114 6.65 10.37 0.59
N VAL A 115 6.24 9.11 0.56
CA VAL A 115 4.82 8.73 0.39
C VAL A 115 3.99 9.22 1.57
N THR A 116 4.49 9.07 2.80
CA THR A 116 3.80 9.54 4.01
C THR A 116 3.60 11.07 4.00
N ALA A 117 4.60 11.82 3.51
CA ALA A 117 4.49 13.27 3.37
C ALA A 117 3.34 13.68 2.43
N GLU A 118 3.12 12.96 1.33
CA GLU A 118 1.98 13.20 0.42
C GLU A 118 0.63 12.95 1.11
N VAL A 119 0.55 11.91 1.94
CA VAL A 119 -0.66 11.64 2.73
C VAL A 119 -0.91 12.76 3.75
N LEU A 120 0.11 13.16 4.50
CA LEU A 120 0.00 14.24 5.50
C LEU A 120 -0.36 15.59 4.86
N LYS A 121 0.14 15.85 3.64
CA LYS A 121 -0.25 17.02 2.86
C LYS A 121 -1.74 17.02 2.54
N ALA A 122 -2.28 15.90 2.06
CA ALA A 122 -3.71 15.77 1.79
C ALA A 122 -4.56 15.96 3.06
N VAL A 123 -4.14 15.38 4.19
CA VAL A 123 -4.78 15.57 5.50
C VAL A 123 -4.81 17.05 5.89
N LYS A 124 -3.65 17.71 5.84
CA LYS A 124 -3.49 19.11 6.24
C LYS A 124 -4.35 20.07 5.40
N THR A 125 -4.47 19.81 4.11
CA THR A 125 -5.18 20.70 3.18
C THR A 125 -6.63 20.29 2.96
N SER A 126 -7.07 19.16 3.50
CA SER A 126 -8.36 18.52 3.21
C SER A 126 -8.60 18.30 1.71
N ASN A 127 -7.51 18.21 0.94
CA ASN A 127 -7.54 18.03 -0.51
C ASN A 127 -7.12 16.60 -0.87
N TRP A 128 -8.07 15.70 -0.84
CA TRP A 128 -7.89 14.30 -1.18
C TRP A 128 -8.09 14.08 -2.67
N PRO A 129 -7.15 13.44 -3.37
CA PRO A 129 -7.35 13.10 -4.78
C PRO A 129 -8.56 12.20 -5.00
N VAL A 130 -9.18 12.31 -6.15
CA VAL A 130 -10.20 11.34 -6.56
C VAL A 130 -9.52 10.00 -6.85
N ALA A 131 -10.05 8.90 -6.30
CA ALA A 131 -9.53 7.58 -6.55
C ALA A 131 -9.61 7.25 -8.05
N GLN A 132 -8.51 6.83 -8.63
CA GLN A 132 -8.46 6.36 -10.01
C GLN A 132 -8.73 4.87 -10.03
N ILE A 133 -9.86 4.49 -10.61
CA ILE A 133 -10.27 3.10 -10.69
C ILE A 133 -9.62 2.51 -11.93
N ASP A 134 -8.42 1.98 -11.74
CA ASP A 134 -7.79 1.17 -12.76
C ASP A 134 -8.03 -0.29 -12.39
N PHE A 135 -8.95 -0.94 -13.10
CA PHE A 135 -9.14 -2.37 -13.02
C PHE A 135 -8.38 -2.99 -14.20
N PRO A 136 -7.12 -3.39 -14.04
CA PRO A 136 -6.57 -4.30 -15.01
C PRO A 136 -7.45 -5.55 -14.98
N ALA A 137 -8.01 -5.88 -16.13
CA ALA A 137 -8.69 -7.15 -16.33
C ALA A 137 -7.80 -8.25 -15.72
N ARG A 138 -8.39 -9.14 -14.93
CA ARG A 138 -7.65 -10.31 -14.46
C ARG A 138 -7.13 -11.07 -15.67
N PRO A 139 -5.87 -11.50 -15.66
CA PRO A 139 -5.45 -12.55 -16.58
C PRO A 139 -6.24 -13.82 -16.32
#